data_42500da1210647e3cdeb9734921dfca0
#
_entry.id   42500da1210647e3cdeb9734921dfca0
#
_cell.length_a   1.000
_cell.length_b   1.000
_cell.length_c   1.000
_cell.angle_alpha   90.00
_cell.angle_beta   90.00
_cell.angle_gamma   90.00
#
_symmetry.space_group_name_H-M   'P 1'
#
loop_
_entity.id
_entity.type
_entity.pdbx_description
1 polymer ?
#
loop_
_entity_poly.entity_id
_entity_poly.type
_entity_poly.pdbx_seq_one_letter_code
_entity_poly.pdbx_strand_id
1 'polypeptide(L)'
;MNYDCRTMGERISHRRQTLHIKQNILAEKLNISNNHLSSIENGRVSPSFDLFVQICKELEVTPDCLLLGVMYSKNIPKSIEDGLRLCTKEDLDLINEIVQFCVKRGCK
;
A
#
# COMPACT_ATOMS: atom_id res chain seq x y z
N MET A 1 18.98 -4.13 -2.69
CA MET A 1 17.58 -4.34 -3.12
C MET A 1 17.28 -3.45 -4.31
N ASN A 2 16.66 -4.02 -5.30
CA ASN A 2 16.43 -3.31 -6.55
C ASN A 2 14.99 -2.81 -6.65
N TYR A 3 14.86 -1.59 -7.13
CA TYR A 3 13.57 -1.04 -7.49
C TYR A 3 13.09 -1.71 -8.79
N ASP A 4 11.85 -2.15 -8.80
CA ASP A 4 11.24 -2.74 -9.97
C ASP A 4 9.91 -2.04 -10.22
N CYS A 5 9.82 -1.35 -11.35
CA CYS A 5 8.64 -0.59 -11.74
C CYS A 5 7.40 -1.48 -11.82
N ARG A 6 7.56 -2.70 -12.31
CA ARG A 6 6.44 -3.63 -12.41
C ARG A 6 5.95 -4.06 -11.03
N THR A 7 6.85 -4.38 -10.14
CA THR A 7 6.50 -4.79 -8.80
C THR A 7 5.84 -3.65 -8.04
N MET A 8 6.34 -2.44 -8.20
CA MET A 8 5.72 -1.27 -7.57
C MET A 8 4.30 -1.08 -8.09
N GLY A 9 4.12 -1.21 -9.41
CA GLY A 9 2.79 -1.08 -10.01
C GLY A 9 1.82 -2.10 -9.46
N GLU A 10 2.27 -3.33 -9.29
CA GLU A 10 1.44 -4.37 -8.70
C GLU A 10 1.04 -4.03 -7.27
N ARG A 11 1.97 -3.47 -6.49
CA ARG A 11 1.67 -3.07 -5.12
C ARG A 11 0.66 -1.94 -5.07
N ILE A 12 0.78 -0.99 -5.99
CA ILE A 12 -0.19 0.11 -6.11
C ILE A 12 -1.57 -0.46 -6.41
N SER A 13 -1.65 -1.34 -7.41
CA SER A 13 -2.92 -1.93 -7.81
C SER A 13 -3.53 -2.74 -6.67
N HIS A 14 -2.73 -3.54 -6.01
CA HIS A 14 -3.18 -4.37 -4.90
C HIS A 14 -3.73 -3.52 -3.76
N ARG A 15 -2.99 -2.46 -3.39
CA ARG A 15 -3.44 -1.60 -2.30
C ARG A 15 -4.72 -0.86 -2.67
N ARG A 16 -4.80 -0.40 -3.92
CA ARG A 16 -6.02 0.26 -4.41
C ARG A 16 -7.22 -0.67 -4.28
N GLN A 17 -7.06 -1.91 -4.71
CA GLN A 17 -8.14 -2.89 -4.64
C GLN A 17 -8.50 -3.23 -3.19
N THR A 18 -7.51 -3.31 -2.33
CA THR A 18 -7.73 -3.56 -0.91
C THR A 18 -8.60 -2.46 -0.29
N LEU A 19 -8.42 -1.22 -0.73
CA LEU A 19 -9.21 -0.10 -0.25
C LEU A 19 -10.53 0.05 -1.01
N HIS A 20 -10.81 -0.87 -1.95
CA HIS A 20 -12.03 -0.85 -2.75
C HIS A 20 -12.19 0.44 -3.56
N ILE A 21 -11.09 0.96 -4.09
CA ILE A 21 -11.10 2.16 -4.92
C ILE A 21 -10.98 1.72 -6.38
N LYS A 22 -11.92 2.21 -7.20
CA LYS A 22 -11.86 1.93 -8.64
C LYS A 22 -10.70 2.70 -9.26
N GLN A 23 -10.11 2.11 -10.32
CA GLN A 23 -8.97 2.73 -10.99
C GLN A 23 -9.29 4.14 -11.49
N ASN A 24 -10.45 4.32 -12.12
CA ASN A 24 -10.80 5.64 -12.64
C ASN A 24 -11.01 6.65 -11.52
N ILE A 25 -11.48 6.22 -10.36
CA ILE A 25 -11.65 7.11 -9.22
C ILE A 25 -10.30 7.56 -8.67
N LEU A 26 -9.36 6.64 -8.55
CA LEU A 26 -8.03 7.00 -8.09
C LEU A 26 -7.35 7.94 -9.09
N ALA A 27 -7.48 7.65 -10.38
CA ALA A 27 -6.89 8.50 -11.42
C ALA A 27 -7.44 9.92 -11.30
N GLU A 28 -8.74 10.06 -11.07
CA GLU A 28 -9.37 11.35 -10.89
C GLU A 28 -8.77 12.09 -9.69
N LYS A 29 -8.61 11.41 -8.58
CA LYS A 29 -8.03 12.01 -7.38
C LYS A 29 -6.59 12.44 -7.60
N LEU A 30 -5.87 11.70 -8.43
CA LEU A 30 -4.48 12.02 -8.76
C LEU A 30 -4.36 13.03 -9.89
N ASN A 31 -5.49 13.41 -10.50
CA ASN A 31 -5.52 14.34 -11.62
C ASN A 31 -4.71 13.85 -12.82
N ILE A 32 -4.83 12.57 -13.11
CA ILE A 32 -4.21 11.95 -14.28
C ILE A 32 -5.27 11.14 -15.03
N SER A 33 -4.94 10.74 -16.24
CA SER A 33 -5.85 9.92 -17.01
C SER A 33 -5.88 8.49 -16.48
N ASN A 34 -6.98 7.80 -16.74
CA ASN A 34 -7.09 6.40 -16.34
C ASN A 34 -6.04 5.55 -17.07
N ASN A 35 -5.75 5.89 -18.33
CA ASN A 35 -4.72 5.17 -19.07
C ASN A 35 -3.34 5.35 -18.48
N HIS A 36 -3.05 6.55 -17.97
CA HIS A 36 -1.77 6.80 -17.32
C HIS A 36 -1.63 5.96 -16.05
N LEU A 37 -2.69 5.94 -15.22
CA LEU A 37 -2.66 5.13 -14.01
C LEU A 37 -2.54 3.64 -14.34
N SER A 38 -3.26 3.20 -15.37
CA SER A 38 -3.16 1.81 -15.82
C SER A 38 -1.74 1.46 -16.22
N SER A 39 -1.07 2.36 -16.94
CA SER A 39 0.32 2.14 -17.33
C SER A 39 1.25 2.03 -16.13
N ILE A 40 1.00 2.84 -15.11
CA ILE A 40 1.79 2.78 -13.88
C ILE A 40 1.55 1.45 -13.17
N GLU A 41 0.29 1.04 -13.05
CA GLU A 41 -0.04 -0.21 -12.36
C GLU A 41 0.49 -1.43 -13.10
N ASN A 42 0.60 -1.35 -14.40
CA ASN A 42 1.14 -2.45 -15.21
C ASN A 42 2.66 -2.40 -15.35
N GLY A 43 3.29 -1.42 -14.75
CA GLY A 43 4.75 -1.35 -14.75
C GLY A 43 5.35 -0.86 -16.04
N ARG A 44 4.54 -0.26 -16.92
CA ARG A 44 5.04 0.26 -18.20
C ARG A 44 5.76 1.58 -18.04
N VAL A 45 5.30 2.40 -17.11
CA VAL A 45 5.93 3.69 -16.83
C VAL A 45 6.08 3.84 -15.33
N SER A 46 7.07 4.63 -14.95
CA SER A 46 7.30 4.97 -13.55
C SER A 46 6.65 6.33 -13.29
N PRO A 47 5.97 6.51 -12.16
CA PRO A 47 5.39 7.81 -11.86
C PRO A 47 6.49 8.82 -11.56
N SER A 48 6.21 10.10 -11.77
CA SER A 48 7.10 11.15 -11.33
C SER A 48 7.14 11.14 -9.79
N PHE A 49 8.15 11.78 -9.24
CA PHE A 49 8.28 11.82 -7.78
C PHE A 49 7.04 12.44 -7.13
N ASP A 50 6.57 13.56 -7.67
CA ASP A 50 5.40 14.24 -7.12
C ASP A 50 4.17 13.35 -7.19
N LEU A 51 3.97 12.67 -8.32
CA LEU A 51 2.85 11.76 -8.47
C LEU A 51 2.96 10.58 -7.51
N PHE A 52 4.17 10.06 -7.35
CA PHE A 52 4.39 8.96 -6.42
C PHE A 52 4.00 9.34 -4.99
N VAL A 53 4.37 10.55 -4.56
CA VAL A 53 4.00 11.03 -3.23
C VAL A 53 2.48 11.13 -3.09
N GLN A 54 1.80 11.62 -4.13
CA GLN A 54 0.35 11.70 -4.12
C GLN A 54 -0.29 10.32 -4.05
N ILE A 55 0.25 9.36 -4.78
CA ILE A 55 -0.23 7.99 -4.73
C ILE A 55 -0.12 7.44 -3.31
N CYS A 56 1.00 7.67 -2.66
CA CYS A 56 1.17 7.22 -1.28
C CYS A 56 0.13 7.83 -0.35
N LYS A 57 -0.16 9.11 -0.52
CA LYS A 57 -1.16 9.78 0.30
C LYS A 57 -2.56 9.23 0.07
N GLU A 58 -2.93 9.06 -1.20
CA GLU A 58 -4.28 8.57 -1.52
C GLU A 58 -4.48 7.13 -1.08
N LEU A 59 -3.45 6.32 -1.13
CA LEU A 59 -3.54 4.92 -0.75
C LEU A 59 -3.20 4.69 0.72
N GLU A 60 -2.82 5.75 1.43
CA GLU A 60 -2.49 5.68 2.86
C GLU A 60 -1.38 4.66 3.14
N VAL A 61 -0.34 4.71 2.35
CA VAL A 61 0.83 3.85 2.52
C VAL A 61 2.09 4.71 2.53
N THR A 62 3.16 4.13 3.05
CA THR A 62 4.46 4.79 3.02
C THR A 62 5.16 4.47 1.71
N PRO A 63 6.12 5.31 1.29
CA PRO A 63 6.92 5.00 0.10
C PRO A 63 7.63 3.65 0.21
N ASP A 64 8.09 3.28 1.40
CA ASP A 64 8.78 2.01 1.60
C ASP A 64 7.87 0.83 1.23
N CYS A 65 6.59 0.94 1.56
CA CYS A 65 5.63 -0.11 1.27
C CYS A 65 5.52 -0.35 -0.24
N LEU A 66 5.45 0.72 -1.02
CA LEU A 66 5.30 0.60 -2.46
C LEU A 66 6.61 0.25 -3.16
N LEU A 67 7.72 0.82 -2.71
CA LEU A 67 9.00 0.62 -3.38
C LEU A 67 9.64 -0.72 -3.02
N LEU A 68 9.61 -1.07 -1.76
CA LEU A 68 10.37 -2.21 -1.26
C LEU A 68 9.50 -3.32 -0.70
N GLY A 69 8.24 -3.04 -0.45
CA GLY A 69 7.36 -4.02 0.15
C GLY A 69 7.76 -4.37 1.57
N VAL A 70 8.42 -3.45 2.28
CA VAL A 70 8.98 -3.77 3.60
C VAL A 70 7.91 -4.09 4.65
N MET A 71 6.64 -3.76 4.38
CA MET A 71 5.59 -4.14 5.30
C MET A 71 5.46 -5.64 5.45
N TYR A 72 6.03 -6.39 4.51
CA TYR A 72 5.99 -7.84 4.54
C TYR A 72 7.26 -8.43 5.09
N SER A 73 8.18 -7.59 5.56
CA SER A 73 9.39 -8.08 6.19
C SER A 73 9.05 -8.70 7.55
N LYS A 74 9.99 -9.46 8.07
CA LYS A 74 9.80 -10.09 9.39
C LYS A 74 9.86 -9.07 10.50
N ASN A 75 10.41 -7.90 10.23
CA ASN A 75 10.55 -6.84 11.23
C ASN A 75 9.33 -5.93 11.20
N ILE A 76 8.69 -5.78 12.34
CA ILE A 76 7.56 -4.88 12.46
C ILE A 76 8.11 -3.46 12.55
N PRO A 77 7.59 -2.53 11.72
CA PRO A 77 8.02 -1.13 11.84
C PRO A 77 7.84 -0.61 13.26
N LYS A 78 8.81 0.17 13.70
CA LYS A 78 8.78 0.67 15.06
C LYS A 78 7.54 1.50 15.37
N SER A 79 7.04 2.25 14.39
CA SER A 79 5.83 3.04 14.60
C SER A 79 4.62 2.17 14.93
N ILE A 80 4.51 1.01 14.31
CA ILE A 80 3.42 0.08 14.61
C ILE A 80 3.65 -0.53 15.99
N GLU A 81 4.88 -0.92 16.29
CA GLU A 81 5.21 -1.50 17.59
C GLU A 81 4.91 -0.53 18.72
N ASP A 82 5.32 0.73 18.57
CA ASP A 82 5.06 1.75 19.57
C ASP A 82 3.56 2.00 19.71
N GLY A 83 2.83 2.01 18.61
CA GLY A 83 1.38 2.17 18.66
C GLY A 83 0.70 1.05 19.39
N LEU A 84 1.16 -0.19 19.20
CA LEU A 84 0.59 -1.34 19.88
C LEU A 84 0.78 -1.26 21.39
N ARG A 85 1.89 -0.67 21.85
CA ARG A 85 2.14 -0.53 23.29
C ARG A 85 1.20 0.45 23.94
N LEU A 86 0.64 1.38 23.15
CA LEU A 86 -0.28 2.37 23.67
C LEU A 86 -1.74 1.92 23.61
N CYS A 87 -1.99 0.78 23.01
CA CYS A 87 -3.36 0.27 22.86
C CYS A 87 -3.84 -0.44 24.13
N THR A 88 -5.14 -0.37 24.35
CA THR A 88 -5.75 -1.15 25.44
C THR A 88 -5.77 -2.62 25.04
N LYS A 89 -6.08 -3.48 26.03
CA LYS A 89 -6.21 -4.90 25.73
C LYS A 89 -7.29 -5.16 24.71
N GLU A 90 -8.41 -4.43 24.80
CA GLU A 90 -9.51 -4.59 23.85
C GLU A 90 -9.08 -4.20 22.43
N ASP A 91 -8.31 -3.12 22.33
CA ASP A 91 -7.79 -2.69 21.03
C ASP A 91 -6.84 -3.73 20.46
N LEU A 92 -5.99 -4.31 21.29
CA LEU A 92 -5.06 -5.34 20.85
C LEU A 92 -5.78 -6.58 20.35
N ASP A 93 -6.86 -6.96 21.03
CA ASP A 93 -7.65 -8.11 20.61
C ASP A 93 -8.28 -7.86 19.23
N LEU A 94 -8.80 -6.66 19.00
CA LEU A 94 -9.35 -6.31 17.70
C LEU A 94 -8.29 -6.33 16.62
N ILE A 95 -7.13 -5.75 16.90
CA ILE A 95 -6.02 -5.73 15.95
C ILE A 95 -5.59 -7.16 15.63
N ASN A 96 -5.53 -8.02 16.65
CA ASN A 96 -5.14 -9.40 16.43
C ASN A 96 -6.12 -10.12 15.51
N GLU A 97 -7.42 -9.87 15.66
CA GLU A 97 -8.42 -10.43 14.77
C GLU A 97 -8.20 -10.00 13.33
N ILE A 98 -7.89 -8.72 13.13
CA ILE A 98 -7.60 -8.19 11.78
C ILE A 98 -6.37 -8.87 11.21
N VAL A 99 -5.32 -9.00 11.99
CA VAL A 99 -4.09 -9.66 11.54
C VAL A 99 -4.38 -11.10 11.16
N GLN A 100 -5.13 -11.82 11.97
CA GLN A 100 -5.46 -13.22 11.68
C GLN A 100 -6.29 -13.33 10.41
N PHE A 101 -7.19 -12.40 10.19
CA PHE A 101 -7.98 -12.36 8.95
C PHE A 101 -7.06 -12.21 7.74
N CYS A 102 -6.10 -11.30 7.82
CA CYS A 102 -5.15 -11.08 6.72
C CYS A 102 -4.31 -12.32 6.47
N VAL A 103 -3.88 -13.00 7.52
CA VAL A 103 -3.09 -14.22 7.40
C VAL A 103 -3.92 -15.31 6.70
N LYS A 104 -5.18 -15.47 7.12
CA LYS A 104 -6.05 -16.49 6.53
C LYS A 104 -6.36 -16.23 5.07
N ARG A 105 -6.36 -14.97 4.66
CA ARG A 105 -6.58 -14.65 3.25
C ARG A 105 -5.40 -15.03 2.37
N GLY A 106 -4.33 -15.51 2.96
CA GLY A 106 -3.15 -15.87 2.20
C GLY A 106 -2.37 -14.68 1.70
N CYS A 107 -2.43 -13.58 2.39
CA CYS A 107 -1.61 -12.43 2.08
C CYS A 107 -0.15 -12.81 2.21
N LYS A 108 0.56 -12.74 1.13
CA LYS A 108 1.95 -13.18 1.10
C LYS A 108 2.84 -11.97 1.02
#